data_cba9880cc378a1f8cf3bca95bfe2ca41
#
_entry.id   cba9880cc378a1f8cf3bca95bfe2ca41
#
_cell.length_a   1.000
_cell.length_b   1.000
_cell.length_c   1.000
_cell.angle_alpha   90.00
_cell.angle_beta   90.00
_cell.angle_gamma   90.00
#
_symmetry.space_group_name_H-M   'P 1'
#
loop_
_entity.id
_entity.type
_entity.pdbx_description
1 polymer ?
#
loop_
_entity_poly.entity_id
_entity_poly.type
_entity_poly.pdbx_seq_one_letter_code
_entity_poly.pdbx_strand_id
1 'polypeptide(L)'
;MKYGAMFIALAVCATVLAQSKPPQSQMVGLVEKIGDKGKIDWQYGVIYGNGIGAIPTNEPNKAKAYLKARRYAVMMALENLLMVTDRVRVDATAYAEDFEVKNERIRTEVRGFVKGAEVVSERTITLNGAPSVEVTMAVRMYGEDGLSRILIPEVAAQSSEPAKPLPVVTKPVPQPAPVAAQAAPSNAYTSVIVDTRGLGIRPAMSPKIRRQDGSEVWGTVSVSADFAIEQGIVAYAKTLEEAKANRRAGSNPLILRAVGYAKTPGRTDPVLSENDVRLLLTANENSGFLNECRVIFVVD
;
A
#
# COMPACT_ATOMS: atom_id res chain seq x y z
N MET A 1 63.20 -37.59 -26.63
CA MET A 1 62.58 -36.23 -26.70
C MET A 1 61.23 -36.33 -26.12
N LYS A 2 61.03 -35.81 -24.89
CA LYS A 2 59.75 -35.85 -24.14
C LYS A 2 59.23 -34.43 -24.08
N TYR A 3 58.11 -34.15 -24.71
CA TYR A 3 57.44 -32.90 -24.60
C TYR A 3 56.45 -32.98 -23.42
N GLY A 4 56.69 -32.18 -22.35
CA GLY A 4 55.79 -32.03 -21.26
C GLY A 4 54.80 -30.91 -21.60
N ALA A 5 53.51 -31.21 -21.61
CA ALA A 5 52.41 -30.22 -21.75
C ALA A 5 52.12 -29.63 -20.39
N MET A 6 52.33 -28.31 -20.27
CA MET A 6 52.01 -27.52 -19.07
C MET A 6 50.56 -27.04 -19.18
N PHE A 7 49.64 -27.60 -18.35
CA PHE A 7 48.27 -27.12 -18.22
C PHE A 7 48.24 -25.92 -17.28
N ILE A 8 47.92 -24.74 -17.82
CA ILE A 8 47.59 -23.54 -17.03
C ILE A 8 46.10 -23.60 -16.67
N ALA A 9 45.82 -23.87 -15.40
CA ALA A 9 44.47 -23.79 -14.88
C ALA A 9 44.08 -22.32 -14.66
N LEU A 10 43.18 -21.81 -15.48
CA LEU A 10 42.58 -20.47 -15.30
C LEU A 10 41.53 -20.58 -14.20
N ALA A 11 41.82 -20.09 -13.00
CA ALA A 11 40.84 -19.95 -11.93
C ALA A 11 39.91 -18.73 -12.23
N VAL A 12 38.70 -19.02 -12.70
CA VAL A 12 37.63 -18.01 -12.83
C VAL A 12 37.09 -17.69 -11.43
N CYS A 13 37.54 -16.59 -10.88
CA CYS A 13 36.99 -16.05 -9.63
C CYS A 13 35.59 -15.45 -9.92
N ALA A 14 34.56 -16.27 -9.72
CA ALA A 14 33.17 -15.78 -9.77
C ALA A 14 32.90 -14.91 -8.53
N THR A 15 32.98 -13.60 -8.69
CA THR A 15 32.46 -12.63 -7.70
C THR A 15 30.94 -12.78 -7.64
N VAL A 16 30.46 -13.49 -6.63
CA VAL A 16 29.05 -13.50 -6.25
C VAL A 16 28.70 -12.09 -5.76
N LEU A 17 28.07 -11.31 -6.63
CA LEU A 17 27.39 -10.09 -6.21
C LEU A 17 26.29 -10.50 -5.22
N ALA A 18 26.53 -10.25 -3.95
CA ALA A 18 25.51 -10.40 -2.91
C ALA A 18 24.37 -9.43 -3.25
N GLN A 19 23.32 -9.95 -3.89
CA GLN A 19 22.07 -9.21 -4.05
C GLN A 19 21.56 -8.90 -2.65
N SER A 20 21.61 -7.63 -2.26
CA SER A 20 21.04 -7.16 -1.00
C SER A 20 19.57 -7.54 -0.99
N LYS A 21 19.20 -8.42 -0.06
CA LYS A 21 17.80 -8.82 0.14
C LYS A 21 16.96 -7.55 0.31
N PRO A 22 15.85 -7.39 -0.44
CA PRO A 22 15.02 -6.21 -0.31
C PRO A 22 14.58 -6.04 1.15
N PRO A 23 14.45 -4.81 1.66
CA PRO A 23 14.08 -4.56 3.04
C PRO A 23 12.75 -5.24 3.35
N GLN A 24 12.72 -6.01 4.45
CA GLN A 24 11.52 -6.72 4.88
C GLN A 24 10.48 -5.70 5.36
N SER A 25 9.25 -5.81 4.87
CA SER A 25 8.13 -5.03 5.40
C SER A 25 7.55 -5.72 6.64
N GLN A 26 7.24 -4.93 7.67
CA GLN A 26 6.60 -5.38 8.90
C GLN A 26 5.36 -4.52 9.17
N MET A 27 4.20 -5.17 9.31
CA MET A 27 2.95 -4.49 9.67
C MET A 27 2.83 -4.38 11.20
N VAL A 28 2.49 -3.18 11.66
CA VAL A 28 2.10 -2.92 13.06
C VAL A 28 0.83 -2.06 13.03
N GLY A 29 -0.30 -2.67 13.27
CA GLY A 29 -1.59 -2.03 13.03
C GLY A 29 -1.80 -1.78 11.52
N LEU A 30 -2.12 -0.55 11.15
CA LEU A 30 -2.23 -0.10 9.75
C LEU A 30 -0.96 0.62 9.25
N VAL A 31 0.14 0.53 10.00
CA VAL A 31 1.43 1.08 9.62
C VAL A 31 2.35 -0.05 9.16
N GLU A 32 2.83 0.06 7.94
CA GLU A 32 3.80 -0.87 7.36
C GLU A 32 5.19 -0.26 7.38
N LYS A 33 6.09 -0.83 8.18
CA LYS A 33 7.49 -0.42 8.24
C LYS A 33 8.29 -1.08 7.13
N ILE A 34 9.09 -0.29 6.43
CA ILE A 34 9.99 -0.76 5.35
C ILE A 34 11.43 -0.68 5.85
N GLY A 35 11.81 -1.68 6.64
CA GLY A 35 13.12 -1.71 7.31
C GLY A 35 13.36 -0.45 8.15
N ASP A 36 14.55 0.13 8.00
CA ASP A 36 14.97 1.41 8.60
C ASP A 36 14.68 2.63 7.69
N LYS A 37 14.23 2.39 6.47
CA LYS A 37 14.05 3.40 5.44
C LYS A 37 12.87 4.32 5.71
N GLY A 38 11.78 3.77 6.25
CA GLY A 38 10.57 4.53 6.52
C GLY A 38 9.35 3.64 6.74
N LYS A 39 8.18 4.18 6.47
CA LYS A 39 6.92 3.49 6.70
C LYS A 39 5.82 3.99 5.76
N ILE A 40 4.83 3.14 5.54
CA ILE A 40 3.57 3.46 4.88
C ILE A 40 2.47 3.44 5.95
N ASP A 41 1.77 4.53 6.12
CA ASP A 41 0.63 4.65 7.02
C ASP A 41 -0.66 4.57 6.20
N TRP A 42 -1.26 3.38 6.20
CA TRP A 42 -2.47 3.09 5.45
C TRP A 42 -3.73 3.71 6.07
N GLN A 43 -3.68 4.05 7.36
CA GLN A 43 -4.80 4.68 8.05
C GLN A 43 -4.97 6.15 7.61
N TYR A 44 -3.85 6.85 7.51
CA TYR A 44 -3.85 8.27 7.14
C TYR A 44 -3.44 8.52 5.68
N GLY A 45 -3.07 7.47 4.95
CA GLY A 45 -2.65 7.58 3.55
C GLY A 45 -1.38 8.43 3.39
N VAL A 46 -0.36 8.18 4.22
CA VAL A 46 0.90 8.93 4.21
C VAL A 46 2.09 7.99 4.10
N ILE A 47 3.06 8.37 3.28
CA ILE A 47 4.33 7.65 3.10
C ILE A 47 5.43 8.48 3.75
N TYR A 48 6.28 7.83 4.55
CA TYR A 48 7.38 8.47 5.28
C TYR A 48 8.72 7.89 4.87
N GLY A 49 9.71 8.75 4.69
CA GLY A 49 11.11 8.39 4.50
C GLY A 49 11.99 9.00 5.60
N ASN A 50 12.90 8.20 6.16
CA ASN A 50 13.81 8.63 7.22
C ASN A 50 15.23 8.80 6.69
N GLY A 51 15.93 9.80 7.18
CA GLY A 51 17.34 10.01 6.85
C GLY A 51 18.13 10.48 8.06
N ILE A 52 19.40 10.05 8.18
CA ILE A 52 20.29 10.41 9.27
C ILE A 52 21.59 10.96 8.69
N GLY A 53 22.06 12.07 9.25
CA GLY A 53 23.34 12.69 8.92
C GLY A 53 24.19 12.90 10.16
N ALA A 54 25.40 12.35 10.17
CA ALA A 54 26.35 12.55 11.28
C ALA A 54 26.84 14.00 11.32
N ILE A 55 26.89 14.59 12.52
CA ILE A 55 27.42 15.94 12.72
C ILE A 55 28.95 15.82 12.77
N PRO A 56 29.71 16.44 11.82
CA PRO A 56 31.17 16.41 11.81
C PRO A 56 31.74 16.99 13.08
N THR A 57 32.56 16.23 13.81
CA THR A 57 33.22 16.69 15.07
C THR A 57 34.43 17.55 14.80
N ASN A 58 35.02 17.46 13.62
CA ASN A 58 36.20 18.23 13.19
C ASN A 58 35.86 19.58 12.56
N GLU A 59 34.62 19.97 12.42
CA GLU A 59 34.21 21.28 11.94
C GLU A 59 34.15 22.26 13.11
N PRO A 60 35.02 23.31 13.13
CA PRO A 60 35.05 24.27 14.24
C PRO A 60 33.75 25.04 14.39
N ASN A 61 33.08 25.35 13.29
CA ASN A 61 31.79 26.03 13.30
C ASN A 61 30.64 25.02 13.47
N LYS A 62 30.11 24.93 14.69
CA LYS A 62 29.04 24.00 15.03
C LYS A 62 27.75 24.18 14.20
N ALA A 63 27.39 25.44 13.89
CA ALA A 63 26.22 25.68 13.03
C ALA A 63 26.45 25.14 11.62
N LYS A 64 27.64 25.31 11.05
CA LYS A 64 28.03 24.77 9.77
C LYS A 64 28.06 23.23 9.79
N ALA A 65 28.57 22.63 10.88
CA ALA A 65 28.57 21.19 11.08
C ALA A 65 27.12 20.63 11.06
N TYR A 66 26.23 21.27 11.82
CA TYR A 66 24.81 20.93 11.86
C TYR A 66 24.14 21.01 10.48
N LEU A 67 24.32 22.13 9.76
CA LEU A 67 23.74 22.33 8.44
C LEU A 67 24.24 21.32 7.41
N LYS A 68 25.51 20.89 7.48
CA LYS A 68 26.05 19.82 6.64
C LYS A 68 25.35 18.49 6.94
N ALA A 69 25.24 18.12 8.22
CA ALA A 69 24.55 16.90 8.66
C ALA A 69 23.07 16.90 8.26
N ARG A 70 22.39 18.02 8.48
CA ARG A 70 20.99 18.22 8.09
C ARG A 70 20.78 18.02 6.59
N ARG A 71 21.63 18.66 5.76
CA ARG A 71 21.53 18.52 4.29
C ARG A 71 21.69 17.07 3.85
N TYR A 72 22.62 16.35 4.45
CA TYR A 72 22.82 14.93 4.18
C TYR A 72 21.62 14.11 4.64
N ALA A 73 21.08 14.36 5.85
CA ALA A 73 19.88 13.68 6.35
C ALA A 73 18.65 13.88 5.44
N VAL A 74 18.43 15.12 4.95
CA VAL A 74 17.34 15.41 4.00
C VAL A 74 17.53 14.62 2.69
N MET A 75 18.73 14.58 2.16
CA MET A 75 19.03 13.82 0.93
C MET A 75 18.77 12.33 1.13
N MET A 76 19.24 11.75 2.24
CA MET A 76 18.98 10.35 2.58
C MET A 76 17.50 10.06 2.82
N ALA A 77 16.76 11.01 3.45
CA ALA A 77 15.33 10.87 3.66
C ALA A 77 14.55 10.84 2.33
N LEU A 78 14.93 11.67 1.35
CA LEU A 78 14.33 11.66 0.01
C LEU A 78 14.61 10.36 -0.75
N GLU A 79 15.85 9.86 -0.71
CA GLU A 79 16.20 8.57 -1.32
C GLU A 79 15.41 7.43 -0.69
N ASN A 80 15.35 7.39 0.65
CA ASN A 80 14.59 6.39 1.38
C ASN A 80 13.08 6.52 1.14
N LEU A 81 12.55 7.75 1.03
CA LEU A 81 11.16 7.99 0.71
C LEU A 81 10.78 7.43 -0.67
N LEU A 82 11.65 7.60 -1.68
CA LEU A 82 11.46 6.98 -2.99
C LEU A 82 11.41 5.45 -2.87
N MET A 83 12.38 4.84 -2.17
CA MET A 83 12.42 3.39 -1.94
C MET A 83 11.17 2.86 -1.21
N VAL A 84 10.60 3.64 -0.28
CA VAL A 84 9.36 3.29 0.42
C VAL A 84 8.15 3.45 -0.51
N THR A 85 8.13 4.49 -1.36
CA THR A 85 7.08 4.72 -2.35
C THR A 85 7.01 3.56 -3.35
N ASP A 86 8.15 3.07 -3.83
CA ASP A 86 8.25 1.90 -4.72
C ASP A 86 7.58 0.65 -4.13
N ARG A 87 7.53 0.55 -2.79
CA ARG A 87 6.91 -0.56 -2.05
C ARG A 87 5.43 -0.39 -1.74
N VAL A 88 4.82 0.71 -2.16
CA VAL A 88 3.37 0.88 -2.03
C VAL A 88 2.66 -0.17 -2.89
N ARG A 89 1.83 -1.00 -2.27
CA ARG A 89 0.98 -1.94 -3.02
C ARG A 89 -0.10 -1.17 -3.75
N VAL A 90 -0.13 -1.32 -5.05
CA VAL A 90 -1.16 -0.70 -5.88
C VAL A 90 -2.37 -1.61 -5.95
N ASP A 91 -2.18 -2.87 -6.32
CA ASP A 91 -3.25 -3.87 -6.38
C ASP A 91 -2.77 -5.26 -5.90
N ALA A 92 -3.51 -6.31 -6.23
CA ALA A 92 -3.23 -7.68 -5.85
C ALA A 92 -1.92 -8.25 -6.44
N THR A 93 -1.39 -7.64 -7.49
CA THR A 93 -0.26 -8.16 -8.29
C THR A 93 0.89 -7.19 -8.45
N ALA A 94 0.65 -5.89 -8.28
CA ALA A 94 1.58 -4.84 -8.60
C ALA A 94 1.86 -3.89 -7.42
N TYR A 95 3.09 -3.40 -7.37
CA TYR A 95 3.56 -2.31 -6.53
C TYR A 95 3.78 -1.05 -7.39
N ALA A 96 4.00 0.10 -6.77
CA ALA A 96 4.28 1.34 -7.49
C ALA A 96 5.50 1.19 -8.43
N GLU A 97 6.55 0.50 -7.99
CA GLU A 97 7.75 0.17 -8.79
C GLU A 97 7.41 -0.53 -10.12
N ASP A 98 6.41 -1.41 -10.14
CA ASP A 98 6.03 -2.14 -11.35
C ASP A 98 5.47 -1.21 -12.45
N PHE A 99 4.81 -0.13 -12.07
CA PHE A 99 4.32 0.90 -12.99
C PHE A 99 5.46 1.77 -13.50
N GLU A 100 6.43 2.11 -12.65
CA GLU A 100 7.61 2.88 -13.02
C GLU A 100 8.51 2.12 -14.01
N VAL A 101 8.70 0.83 -13.82
CA VAL A 101 9.49 -0.02 -14.73
C VAL A 101 8.86 -0.10 -16.11
N LYS A 102 7.53 -0.13 -16.18
CA LYS A 102 6.80 -0.25 -17.44
C LYS A 102 6.64 1.07 -18.20
N ASN A 103 6.75 2.22 -17.51
CA ASN A 103 6.43 3.52 -18.07
C ASN A 103 7.37 4.62 -17.54
N GLU A 104 8.26 5.12 -18.38
CA GLU A 104 9.21 6.18 -18.03
C GLU A 104 8.53 7.50 -17.63
N ARG A 105 7.34 7.79 -18.17
CA ARG A 105 6.55 8.95 -17.74
C ARG A 105 6.14 8.81 -16.29
N ILE A 106 5.62 7.64 -15.89
CA ILE A 106 5.23 7.36 -14.50
C ILE A 106 6.43 7.49 -13.57
N ARG A 107 7.59 6.93 -13.95
CA ARG A 107 8.83 7.07 -13.20
C ARG A 107 9.22 8.53 -12.98
N THR A 108 9.13 9.34 -14.02
CA THR A 108 9.45 10.77 -13.94
C THR A 108 8.49 11.52 -13.01
N GLU A 109 7.19 11.22 -13.11
CA GLU A 109 6.15 11.82 -12.29
C GLU A 109 6.29 11.42 -10.81
N VAL A 110 6.53 10.14 -10.50
CA VAL A 110 6.74 9.65 -9.12
C VAL A 110 8.00 10.29 -8.50
N ARG A 111 9.09 10.37 -9.26
CA ARG A 111 10.31 11.05 -8.78
C ARG A 111 10.09 12.56 -8.57
N GLY A 112 9.30 13.20 -9.43
CA GLY A 112 8.89 14.60 -9.26
C GLY A 112 8.05 14.79 -8.00
N PHE A 113 7.08 13.91 -7.80
CA PHE A 113 6.23 13.86 -6.62
C PHE A 113 7.04 13.71 -5.32
N VAL A 114 7.96 12.75 -5.26
CA VAL A 114 8.82 12.54 -4.07
C VAL A 114 9.73 13.75 -3.80
N LYS A 115 10.23 14.45 -4.83
CA LYS A 115 11.01 15.68 -4.65
C LYS A 115 10.23 16.82 -4.00
N GLY A 116 8.91 16.81 -4.10
CA GLY A 116 7.99 17.75 -3.44
C GLY A 116 7.70 17.41 -1.97
N ALA A 117 8.34 16.38 -1.39
CA ALA A 117 8.11 15.97 -0.02
C ALA A 117 8.45 17.05 1.02
N GLU A 118 7.67 17.05 2.11
CA GLU A 118 7.85 17.98 3.22
C GLU A 118 8.62 17.34 4.38
N VAL A 119 9.42 18.14 5.09
CA VAL A 119 10.03 17.73 6.36
C VAL A 119 8.97 17.78 7.45
N VAL A 120 8.60 16.62 7.99
CA VAL A 120 7.58 16.50 9.05
C VAL A 120 8.17 16.29 10.43
N SER A 121 9.45 15.90 10.52
CA SER A 121 10.18 15.79 11.79
C SER A 121 11.67 16.01 11.56
N GLU A 122 12.28 16.73 12.49
CA GLU A 122 13.72 16.95 12.55
C GLU A 122 14.16 16.96 14.01
N ARG A 123 15.19 16.18 14.33
CA ARG A 123 15.73 16.10 15.69
C ARG A 123 17.21 15.75 15.70
N THR A 124 17.92 16.20 16.73
CA THR A 124 19.27 15.73 17.01
C THR A 124 19.21 14.46 17.86
N ILE A 125 19.94 13.44 17.44
CA ILE A 125 20.04 12.14 18.11
C ILE A 125 21.51 11.81 18.36
N THR A 126 21.76 10.80 19.21
CA THR A 126 23.07 10.18 19.34
C THR A 126 23.00 8.78 18.71
N LEU A 127 23.77 8.54 17.68
CA LEU A 127 23.88 7.27 16.99
C LEU A 127 25.28 6.71 17.18
N ASN A 128 25.41 5.53 17.80
CA ASN A 128 26.70 4.89 18.09
C ASN A 128 27.72 5.85 18.79
N GLY A 129 27.21 6.68 19.72
CA GLY A 129 28.04 7.66 20.44
C GLY A 129 28.33 8.96 19.66
N ALA A 130 27.94 9.08 18.41
CA ALA A 130 28.13 10.28 17.59
C ALA A 130 26.85 11.13 17.51
N PRO A 131 26.95 12.47 17.67
CA PRO A 131 25.80 13.34 17.46
C PRO A 131 25.40 13.33 15.99
N SER A 132 24.11 13.23 15.72
CA SER A 132 23.55 13.11 14.37
C SER A 132 22.23 13.87 14.26
N VAL A 133 21.88 14.29 13.05
CA VAL A 133 20.58 14.86 12.71
C VAL A 133 19.74 13.79 12.06
N GLU A 134 18.57 13.53 12.61
CA GLU A 134 17.55 12.68 11.99
C GLU A 134 16.46 13.56 11.38
N VAL A 135 16.08 13.25 10.13
CA VAL A 135 15.01 13.93 9.40
C VAL A 135 14.02 12.89 8.92
N THR A 136 12.73 13.17 9.09
CA THR A 136 11.65 12.41 8.46
C THR A 136 10.94 13.30 7.45
N MET A 137 10.81 12.81 6.22
CA MET A 137 10.06 13.46 5.16
C MET A 137 8.81 12.64 4.84
N ALA A 138 7.76 13.32 4.34
CA ALA A 138 6.50 12.66 4.03
C ALA A 138 5.88 13.17 2.73
N VAL A 139 5.10 12.28 2.09
CA VAL A 139 4.21 12.57 0.97
C VAL A 139 2.86 11.92 1.20
N ARG A 140 1.79 12.48 0.61
CA ARG A 140 0.43 11.93 0.69
C ARG A 140 0.22 10.85 -0.37
N MET A 141 -0.53 9.82 -0.01
CA MET A 141 -0.98 8.82 -0.99
C MET A 141 -2.14 9.32 -1.84
N TYR A 142 -3.06 10.08 -1.24
CA TYR A 142 -4.32 10.49 -1.84
C TYR A 142 -4.43 12.01 -1.92
N GLY A 143 -5.33 12.49 -2.78
CA GLY A 143 -5.55 13.90 -3.08
C GLY A 143 -4.92 14.35 -4.40
N GLU A 144 -5.20 15.58 -4.81
CA GLU A 144 -4.72 16.18 -6.06
C GLU A 144 -3.18 16.17 -6.18
N ASP A 145 -2.47 16.32 -5.05
CA ASP A 145 -1.02 16.27 -4.97
C ASP A 145 -0.52 14.89 -4.47
N GLY A 146 -1.37 13.85 -4.50
CA GLY A 146 -1.08 12.52 -4.00
C GLY A 146 -0.55 11.56 -5.06
N LEU A 147 0.05 10.44 -4.61
CA LEU A 147 0.50 9.34 -5.47
C LEU A 147 -0.66 8.76 -6.30
N SER A 148 -1.90 8.79 -5.77
CA SER A 148 -3.11 8.32 -6.44
C SER A 148 -3.38 9.02 -7.77
N ARG A 149 -3.08 10.31 -7.87
CA ARG A 149 -3.24 11.07 -9.12
C ARG A 149 -2.38 10.50 -10.26
N ILE A 150 -1.22 9.95 -9.91
CA ILE A 150 -0.29 9.36 -10.89
C ILE A 150 -0.71 7.93 -11.23
N LEU A 151 -1.05 7.10 -10.22
CA LEU A 151 -1.22 5.66 -10.40
C LEU A 151 -2.65 5.21 -10.70
N ILE A 152 -3.69 5.88 -10.18
CA ILE A 152 -5.08 5.44 -10.36
C ILE A 152 -5.51 5.46 -11.84
N PRO A 153 -5.18 6.47 -12.67
CA PRO A 153 -5.49 6.45 -14.10
C PRO A 153 -4.86 5.27 -14.85
N GLU A 154 -3.63 4.91 -14.47
CA GLU A 154 -2.92 3.77 -15.08
C GLU A 154 -3.55 2.42 -14.68
N VAL A 155 -3.96 2.29 -13.42
CA VAL A 155 -4.70 1.10 -12.95
C VAL A 155 -6.03 0.97 -13.70
N ALA A 156 -6.77 2.05 -13.86
CA ALA A 156 -8.03 2.06 -14.59
C ALA A 156 -7.84 1.68 -16.07
N ALA A 157 -6.80 2.21 -16.71
CA ALA A 157 -6.48 1.89 -18.10
C ALA A 157 -6.11 0.40 -18.29
N GLN A 158 -5.33 -0.18 -17.38
CA GLN A 158 -4.98 -1.61 -17.42
C GLN A 158 -6.15 -2.54 -17.07
N SER A 159 -7.14 -2.05 -16.31
CA SER A 159 -8.31 -2.83 -15.90
C SER A 159 -9.47 -2.79 -16.91
N SER A 160 -9.35 -2.05 -18.01
CA SER A 160 -10.39 -1.94 -19.07
C SER A 160 -10.58 -3.25 -19.87
N GLU A 161 -9.65 -4.20 -19.81
CA GLU A 161 -9.88 -5.57 -20.31
C GLU A 161 -10.61 -6.40 -19.24
N PRO A 162 -11.50 -7.35 -19.65
CA PRO A 162 -12.15 -8.25 -18.70
C PRO A 162 -11.10 -8.98 -17.87
N ALA A 163 -11.04 -8.65 -16.59
CA ALA A 163 -10.06 -9.24 -15.67
C ALA A 163 -10.25 -10.75 -15.62
N LYS A 164 -9.21 -11.52 -15.95
CA LYS A 164 -9.24 -12.98 -15.79
C LYS A 164 -9.52 -13.33 -14.33
N PRO A 165 -10.42 -14.32 -14.06
CA PRO A 165 -10.64 -14.80 -12.70
C PRO A 165 -9.31 -15.20 -12.05
N LEU A 166 -9.09 -14.75 -10.81
CA LEU A 166 -7.90 -15.12 -10.04
C LEU A 166 -8.17 -16.36 -9.20
N PRO A 167 -7.17 -17.23 -8.97
CA PRO A 167 -7.30 -18.31 -8.02
C PRO A 167 -7.67 -17.76 -6.63
N VAL A 168 -8.65 -18.38 -5.97
CA VAL A 168 -9.11 -17.98 -4.64
C VAL A 168 -8.83 -19.06 -3.61
N VAL A 169 -8.64 -18.66 -2.36
CA VAL A 169 -8.60 -19.53 -1.20
C VAL A 169 -9.80 -19.19 -0.32
N THR A 170 -10.71 -20.13 -0.18
CA THR A 170 -11.81 -20.01 0.77
C THR A 170 -11.43 -20.71 2.06
N LYS A 171 -11.69 -20.07 3.20
CA LYS A 171 -11.56 -20.68 4.51
C LYS A 171 -12.95 -20.96 5.05
N PRO A 172 -13.17 -22.10 5.74
CA PRO A 172 -14.38 -22.25 6.53
C PRO A 172 -14.38 -21.17 7.62
N VAL A 173 -15.07 -20.09 7.38
CA VAL A 173 -15.35 -19.11 8.42
C VAL A 173 -16.64 -19.59 9.04
N PRO A 174 -16.77 -19.71 10.39
CA PRO A 174 -18.07 -19.90 11.01
C PRO A 174 -18.94 -18.73 10.52
N GLN A 175 -19.86 -19.02 9.60
CA GLN A 175 -20.86 -18.03 9.23
C GLN A 175 -21.59 -17.68 10.53
N PRO A 176 -21.71 -16.40 10.89
CA PRO A 176 -22.74 -16.01 11.84
C PRO A 176 -24.02 -16.63 11.30
N ALA A 177 -24.81 -17.27 12.17
CA ALA A 177 -26.10 -17.83 11.79
C ALA A 177 -26.80 -16.82 10.85
N PRO A 178 -27.47 -17.28 9.78
CA PRO A 178 -28.11 -16.36 8.85
C PRO A 178 -28.88 -15.37 9.72
N VAL A 179 -28.45 -14.13 9.72
CA VAL A 179 -29.25 -13.07 10.30
C VAL A 179 -30.49 -13.16 9.47
N ALA A 180 -31.56 -13.69 10.06
CA ALA A 180 -32.87 -13.89 9.42
C ALA A 180 -33.10 -12.63 8.60
N ALA A 181 -33.44 -12.80 7.33
CA ALA A 181 -33.61 -11.71 6.38
C ALA A 181 -34.32 -10.58 7.10
N GLN A 182 -33.53 -9.65 7.67
CA GLN A 182 -34.09 -8.48 8.28
C GLN A 182 -34.80 -7.81 7.12
N ALA A 183 -36.11 -7.63 7.28
CA ALA A 183 -36.91 -6.85 6.36
C ALA A 183 -36.07 -5.63 5.97
N ALA A 184 -35.92 -5.43 4.64
CA ALA A 184 -35.06 -4.38 4.10
C ALA A 184 -35.20 -3.14 4.99
N PRO A 185 -34.11 -2.66 5.63
CA PRO A 185 -34.24 -1.52 6.52
C PRO A 185 -34.87 -0.40 5.71
N SER A 186 -35.80 0.31 6.30
CA SER A 186 -36.52 1.45 5.69
C SER A 186 -35.56 2.55 5.22
N ASN A 187 -34.28 2.48 5.59
CA ASN A 187 -33.22 3.38 5.16
C ASN A 187 -32.22 2.63 4.27
N ALA A 188 -31.90 3.22 3.11
CA ALA A 188 -30.86 2.72 2.20
C ALA A 188 -29.51 2.59 2.90
N TYR A 189 -28.71 1.60 2.53
CA TYR A 189 -27.34 1.47 3.03
C TYR A 189 -26.49 2.63 2.54
N THR A 190 -25.61 3.12 3.42
CA THR A 190 -24.72 4.27 3.15
C THR A 190 -23.32 3.88 2.72
N SER A 191 -22.92 2.63 2.92
CA SER A 191 -21.58 2.10 2.64
C SER A 191 -21.54 0.58 2.80
N VAL A 192 -20.39 -0.02 2.53
CA VAL A 192 -20.10 -1.41 2.92
C VAL A 192 -18.86 -1.48 3.80
N ILE A 193 -18.94 -2.27 4.86
CA ILE A 193 -17.81 -2.70 5.70
C ILE A 193 -17.59 -4.19 5.44
N VAL A 194 -16.42 -4.55 4.92
CA VAL A 194 -16.03 -5.94 4.70
C VAL A 194 -15.08 -6.38 5.81
N ASP A 195 -15.53 -7.27 6.67
CA ASP A 195 -14.69 -7.86 7.73
C ASP A 195 -13.82 -8.96 7.11
N THR A 196 -12.51 -8.71 7.05
CA THR A 196 -11.52 -9.62 6.46
C THR A 196 -10.57 -10.22 7.51
N ARG A 197 -10.84 -10.00 8.78
CA ARG A 197 -9.99 -10.50 9.88
C ARG A 197 -9.85 -12.02 9.85
N GLY A 198 -8.64 -12.51 10.12
CA GLY A 198 -8.26 -13.93 10.04
C GLY A 198 -7.91 -14.40 8.63
N LEU A 199 -8.03 -13.53 7.62
CA LEU A 199 -7.68 -13.86 6.24
C LEU A 199 -6.30 -13.32 5.84
N GLY A 200 -5.68 -12.44 6.64
CA GLY A 200 -4.38 -11.81 6.35
C GLY A 200 -4.42 -10.92 5.11
N ILE A 201 -5.54 -10.24 4.89
CA ILE A 201 -5.68 -9.22 3.84
C ILE A 201 -4.74 -8.05 4.18
N ARG A 202 -4.03 -7.59 3.17
CA ARG A 202 -3.07 -6.47 3.26
C ARG A 202 -3.62 -5.24 2.55
N PRO A 203 -3.44 -4.05 3.11
CA PRO A 203 -3.85 -2.81 2.46
C PRO A 203 -3.16 -2.59 1.10
N ALA A 204 -3.89 -1.98 0.17
CA ALA A 204 -3.42 -1.54 -1.14
C ALA A 204 -4.19 -0.28 -1.59
N MET A 205 -3.70 0.42 -2.61
CA MET A 205 -4.36 1.61 -3.16
C MET A 205 -5.63 1.25 -3.95
N SER A 206 -5.61 0.10 -4.64
CA SER A 206 -6.67 -0.36 -5.54
C SER A 206 -7.00 -1.85 -5.34
N PRO A 207 -7.44 -2.27 -4.13
CA PRO A 207 -7.92 -3.63 -3.92
C PRO A 207 -9.27 -3.83 -4.62
N LYS A 208 -9.62 -5.10 -4.85
CA LYS A 208 -10.87 -5.50 -5.48
C LYS A 208 -11.68 -6.41 -4.56
N ILE A 209 -13.01 -6.40 -4.70
CA ILE A 209 -13.88 -7.41 -4.10
C ILE A 209 -14.14 -8.48 -5.17
N ARG A 210 -14.00 -9.76 -4.80
CA ARG A 210 -14.13 -10.87 -5.73
C ARG A 210 -15.21 -11.87 -5.33
N ARG A 211 -15.69 -12.62 -6.32
CA ARG A 211 -16.55 -13.80 -6.14
C ARG A 211 -15.72 -15.03 -5.77
N GLN A 212 -16.38 -16.10 -5.39
CA GLN A 212 -15.72 -17.38 -5.10
C GLN A 212 -15.11 -18.05 -6.35
N ASP A 213 -15.56 -17.69 -7.55
CA ASP A 213 -14.94 -18.13 -8.82
C ASP A 213 -13.71 -17.29 -9.21
N GLY A 214 -13.36 -16.26 -8.39
CA GLY A 214 -12.24 -15.36 -8.63
C GLY A 214 -12.55 -14.18 -9.54
N SER A 215 -13.75 -14.07 -10.10
CA SER A 215 -14.16 -12.92 -10.89
C SER A 215 -14.32 -11.67 -10.03
N GLU A 216 -14.13 -10.50 -10.64
CA GLU A 216 -14.28 -9.22 -9.97
C GLU A 216 -15.75 -8.85 -9.77
N VAL A 217 -16.09 -8.37 -8.57
CA VAL A 217 -17.40 -7.80 -8.24
C VAL A 217 -17.33 -6.30 -8.30
N TRP A 218 -16.24 -5.74 -7.76
CA TRP A 218 -16.02 -4.31 -7.63
C TRP A 218 -14.53 -3.98 -7.52
N GLY A 219 -14.13 -2.84 -8.09
CA GLY A 219 -12.76 -2.34 -8.08
C GLY A 219 -12.67 -0.99 -8.78
N THR A 220 -11.46 -0.56 -9.16
CA THR A 220 -11.14 0.78 -9.67
C THR A 220 -11.97 1.20 -10.90
N VAL A 221 -12.32 0.26 -11.78
CA VAL A 221 -13.16 0.57 -12.97
C VAL A 221 -14.62 0.82 -12.65
N SER A 222 -15.05 0.46 -11.46
CA SER A 222 -16.44 0.59 -11.00
C SER A 222 -16.68 1.84 -10.15
N VAL A 223 -15.69 2.76 -10.09
CA VAL A 223 -15.75 3.94 -9.24
C VAL A 223 -15.46 5.21 -10.03
N SER A 224 -15.89 6.37 -9.49
CA SER A 224 -15.47 7.66 -10.02
C SER A 224 -13.97 7.86 -9.79
N ALA A 225 -13.24 8.24 -10.84
CA ALA A 225 -11.82 8.54 -10.75
C ALA A 225 -11.52 9.65 -9.73
N ASP A 226 -12.38 10.66 -9.63
CA ASP A 226 -12.21 11.78 -8.70
C ASP A 226 -12.24 11.29 -7.24
N PHE A 227 -13.21 10.44 -6.88
CA PHE A 227 -13.24 9.84 -5.54
C PHE A 227 -12.04 8.93 -5.27
N ALA A 228 -11.62 8.15 -6.28
CA ALA A 228 -10.47 7.25 -6.15
C ALA A 228 -9.17 8.04 -5.95
N ILE A 229 -8.99 9.17 -6.63
CA ILE A 229 -7.82 10.06 -6.47
C ILE A 229 -7.88 10.76 -5.12
N GLU A 230 -9.01 11.39 -4.78
CA GLU A 230 -9.14 12.26 -3.62
C GLU A 230 -8.99 11.50 -2.29
N GLN A 231 -9.57 10.33 -2.17
CA GLN A 231 -9.61 9.61 -0.91
C GLN A 231 -9.16 8.13 -0.98
N GLY A 232 -8.86 7.61 -2.17
CA GLY A 232 -8.61 6.19 -2.40
C GLY A 232 -9.89 5.37 -2.47
N ILE A 233 -9.84 4.18 -3.05
CA ILE A 233 -11.05 3.38 -3.26
C ILE A 233 -11.54 2.66 -2.00
N VAL A 234 -10.64 2.32 -1.06
CA VAL A 234 -10.97 1.64 0.20
C VAL A 234 -10.33 2.36 1.39
N ALA A 235 -11.07 2.47 2.49
CA ALA A 235 -10.51 2.79 3.78
C ALA A 235 -10.21 1.52 4.58
N TYR A 236 -9.26 1.57 5.51
CA TYR A 236 -8.87 0.45 6.34
C TYR A 236 -9.13 0.74 7.81
N ALA A 237 -9.52 -0.29 8.57
CA ALA A 237 -9.74 -0.25 10.01
C ALA A 237 -9.24 -1.55 10.66
N LYS A 238 -8.97 -1.51 11.97
CA LYS A 238 -8.56 -2.70 12.74
C LYS A 238 -9.75 -3.38 13.41
N THR A 239 -10.79 -2.62 13.70
CA THR A 239 -12.00 -3.13 14.36
C THR A 239 -13.27 -2.67 13.63
N LEU A 240 -14.37 -3.36 13.90
CA LEU A 240 -15.68 -2.95 13.36
C LEU A 240 -16.13 -1.59 13.92
N GLU A 241 -15.76 -1.29 15.15
CA GLU A 241 -16.05 -0.02 15.82
C GLU A 241 -15.33 1.13 15.11
N GLU A 242 -14.02 0.97 14.82
CA GLU A 242 -13.26 1.93 14.02
C GLU A 242 -13.83 2.09 12.61
N ALA A 243 -14.21 0.97 11.98
CA ALA A 243 -14.83 1.00 10.65
C ALA A 243 -16.16 1.77 10.65
N LYS A 244 -17.03 1.54 11.65
CA LYS A 244 -18.29 2.27 11.80
C LYS A 244 -18.10 3.77 12.12
N ALA A 245 -17.03 4.10 12.85
CA ALA A 245 -16.67 5.48 13.16
C ALA A 245 -16.02 6.23 11.98
N ASN A 246 -15.61 5.52 10.93
CA ASN A 246 -15.02 6.13 9.75
C ASN A 246 -16.08 6.97 9.01
N ARG A 247 -15.71 8.18 8.56
CA ARG A 247 -16.64 9.07 7.83
C ARG A 247 -17.28 8.45 6.58
N ARG A 248 -16.60 7.44 5.96
CA ARG A 248 -17.15 6.74 4.80
C ARG A 248 -18.28 5.78 5.15
N ALA A 249 -18.37 5.33 6.40
CA ALA A 249 -19.41 4.40 6.84
C ALA A 249 -20.80 5.03 6.74
N GLY A 250 -20.91 6.33 7.03
CA GLY A 250 -22.20 6.98 7.12
C GLY A 250 -23.02 6.45 8.31
N SER A 251 -24.35 6.57 8.21
CA SER A 251 -25.26 6.22 9.32
C SER A 251 -25.75 4.77 9.31
N ASN A 252 -25.68 4.08 8.15
CA ASN A 252 -26.23 2.73 7.98
C ASN A 252 -25.30 1.86 7.10
N PRO A 253 -24.13 1.42 7.59
CA PRO A 253 -23.22 0.57 6.82
C PRO A 253 -23.74 -0.86 6.68
N LEU A 254 -23.68 -1.43 5.46
CA LEU A 254 -23.83 -2.86 5.23
C LEU A 254 -22.57 -3.58 5.74
N ILE A 255 -22.71 -4.56 6.64
CA ILE A 255 -21.58 -5.30 7.19
C ILE A 255 -21.57 -6.70 6.60
N LEU A 256 -20.49 -7.06 5.88
CA LEU A 256 -20.29 -8.35 5.26
C LEU A 256 -19.03 -9.01 5.80
N ARG A 257 -19.02 -10.35 5.81
CA ARG A 257 -17.84 -11.15 6.19
C ARG A 257 -17.22 -11.78 4.96
N ALA A 258 -15.94 -11.52 4.70
CA ALA A 258 -15.22 -12.20 3.65
C ALA A 258 -15.03 -13.70 3.97
N VAL A 259 -15.22 -14.56 2.99
CA VAL A 259 -15.09 -16.02 3.10
C VAL A 259 -13.73 -16.52 2.59
N GLY A 260 -12.90 -15.64 2.05
CA GLY A 260 -11.60 -15.99 1.49
C GLY A 260 -10.87 -14.79 0.91
N TYR A 261 -9.84 -15.08 0.15
CA TYR A 261 -9.00 -14.09 -0.53
C TYR A 261 -8.51 -14.60 -1.87
N ALA A 262 -8.19 -13.69 -2.79
CA ALA A 262 -7.50 -14.03 -4.03
C ALA A 262 -6.06 -14.45 -3.73
N LYS A 263 -5.62 -15.59 -4.28
CA LYS A 263 -4.27 -16.13 -4.10
C LYS A 263 -3.29 -15.38 -4.99
N THR A 264 -2.84 -14.22 -4.51
CA THR A 264 -1.92 -13.32 -5.18
C THR A 264 -0.78 -12.92 -4.25
N PRO A 265 0.36 -12.42 -4.77
CA PRO A 265 1.46 -11.93 -3.93
C PRO A 265 1.04 -10.82 -2.96
N GLY A 266 0.18 -9.90 -3.40
CA GLY A 266 -0.28 -8.78 -2.60
C GLY A 266 -1.29 -9.17 -1.51
N ARG A 267 -2.12 -10.20 -1.75
CA ARG A 267 -3.21 -10.63 -0.87
C ARG A 267 -4.09 -9.47 -0.44
N THR A 268 -4.58 -8.70 -1.40
CA THR A 268 -5.33 -7.46 -1.14
C THR A 268 -6.83 -7.62 -1.33
N ASP A 269 -7.26 -8.66 -2.10
CA ASP A 269 -8.62 -8.81 -2.59
C ASP A 269 -9.39 -9.84 -1.76
N PRO A 270 -10.35 -9.41 -0.92
CA PRO A 270 -11.26 -10.30 -0.24
C PRO A 270 -12.26 -10.95 -1.20
N VAL A 271 -12.68 -12.16 -0.85
CA VAL A 271 -13.70 -12.94 -1.56
C VAL A 271 -14.97 -12.97 -0.72
N LEU A 272 -16.11 -12.63 -1.32
CA LEU A 272 -17.42 -12.72 -0.71
C LEU A 272 -18.15 -13.99 -1.16
N SER A 273 -19.12 -14.43 -0.35
CA SER A 273 -20.06 -15.46 -0.76
C SER A 273 -21.02 -14.94 -1.84
N GLU A 274 -21.59 -15.84 -2.67
CA GLU A 274 -22.54 -15.43 -3.70
C GLU A 274 -23.79 -14.74 -3.12
N ASN A 275 -24.20 -15.11 -1.91
CA ASN A 275 -25.31 -14.45 -1.23
C ASN A 275 -24.94 -13.02 -0.84
N ASP A 276 -23.74 -12.82 -0.28
CA ASP A 276 -23.24 -11.49 0.12
C ASP A 276 -22.98 -10.61 -1.10
N VAL A 277 -22.53 -11.19 -2.21
CA VAL A 277 -22.35 -10.44 -3.47
C VAL A 277 -23.71 -9.93 -3.97
N ARG A 278 -24.74 -10.79 -3.99
CA ARG A 278 -26.10 -10.34 -4.39
C ARG A 278 -26.62 -9.24 -3.47
N LEU A 279 -26.46 -9.41 -2.16
CA LEU A 279 -26.87 -8.41 -1.17
C LEU A 279 -26.13 -7.08 -1.38
N LEU A 280 -24.82 -7.13 -1.60
CA LEU A 280 -23.99 -5.95 -1.86
C LEU A 280 -24.45 -5.20 -3.11
N LEU A 281 -24.66 -5.90 -4.22
CA LEU A 281 -25.05 -5.28 -5.48
C LEU A 281 -26.47 -4.68 -5.40
N THR A 282 -27.44 -5.41 -4.81
CA THR A 282 -28.80 -4.87 -4.59
C THR A 282 -28.80 -3.65 -3.66
N ALA A 283 -27.99 -3.68 -2.60
CA ALA A 283 -27.84 -2.53 -1.70
C ALA A 283 -27.27 -1.32 -2.44
N ASN A 284 -26.31 -1.53 -3.33
CA ASN A 284 -25.69 -0.46 -4.11
C ASN A 284 -26.62 0.13 -5.19
N GLU A 285 -27.46 -0.69 -5.82
CA GLU A 285 -28.46 -0.21 -6.81
C GLU A 285 -29.34 0.93 -6.26
N ASN A 286 -29.65 0.87 -4.97
CA ASN A 286 -30.49 1.85 -4.30
C ASN A 286 -29.75 3.13 -3.84
N SER A 287 -28.43 3.09 -3.69
CA SER A 287 -27.69 4.18 -3.04
C SER A 287 -26.40 4.60 -3.74
N GLY A 288 -25.85 3.76 -4.63
CA GLY A 288 -24.65 4.10 -5.41
C GLY A 288 -23.36 4.23 -4.59
N PHE A 289 -23.32 3.78 -3.34
CA PHE A 289 -22.21 3.99 -2.42
C PHE A 289 -20.88 3.39 -2.91
N LEU A 290 -20.90 2.36 -3.74
CA LEU A 290 -19.70 1.77 -4.34
C LEU A 290 -19.02 2.72 -5.32
N ASN A 291 -19.78 3.53 -6.08
CA ASN A 291 -19.23 4.52 -7.01
C ASN A 291 -18.53 5.67 -6.28
N GLU A 292 -18.96 5.96 -5.04
CA GLU A 292 -18.38 6.99 -4.18
C GLU A 292 -17.25 6.48 -3.29
N CYS A 293 -16.74 5.27 -3.54
CA CYS A 293 -15.68 4.64 -2.74
C CYS A 293 -16.03 4.52 -1.23
N ARG A 294 -17.30 4.35 -0.89
CA ARG A 294 -17.75 4.16 0.50
C ARG A 294 -17.58 2.70 0.92
N VAL A 295 -16.34 2.24 0.85
CA VAL A 295 -15.93 0.86 1.16
C VAL A 295 -14.88 0.89 2.23
N ILE A 296 -15.00 0.02 3.23
CA ILE A 296 -14.06 -0.08 4.35
C ILE A 296 -13.73 -1.56 4.56
N PHE A 297 -12.43 -1.88 4.60
CA PHE A 297 -11.98 -3.22 4.98
C PHE A 297 -11.48 -3.23 6.42
N VAL A 298 -11.98 -4.19 7.21
CA VAL A 298 -11.45 -4.46 8.55
C VAL A 298 -10.39 -5.54 8.41
N VAL A 299 -9.14 -5.21 8.69
CA VAL A 299 -7.97 -6.09 8.52
C VAL A 299 -7.35 -6.49 9.85
N ASP A 300 -6.48 -7.54 9.84
CA ASP A 300 -5.78 -8.07 11.02
C ASP A 300 -4.80 -7.08 11.66
#